data_48a9f2936461acde61430171facc5b6d
#
_entry.id   48a9f2936461acde61430171facc5b6d
#
_cell.length_a   1.000
_cell.length_b   1.000
_cell.length_c   1.000
_cell.angle_alpha   90.00
_cell.angle_beta   90.00
_cell.angle_gamma   90.00
#
_symmetry.space_group_name_H-M   'P 1'
#
loop_
_entity.id
_entity.type
_entity.pdbx_description
1 polymer ?
#
loop_
_entity_poly.entity_id
_entity_poly.type
_entity_poly.pdbx_seq_one_letter_code
_entity_poly.pdbx_strand_id
1 'polypeptide(L)'
;LRDFFIFNGMRKITLNFAMLAAILLFSSCGNSQAVTNSEEVKTSLNTNVQQAEVEELLYYLSSNELKGRQTGKEGIELAAQKIESIFKESGIEKYFDTYRHNFEIDGVKGFNVVGMLEGNDPELNDEFIILGAHYDHIGIQDPVEGDSIANGANDNAAGTVAVVELAKKFAEIDNNKRSIMFVLFSAEEMGLVGAKKIAQRLKQDELDLYALFNFEMIGIPMNDKDYIGYLTGYENSNFAEKFNEYSGKKVLGFLPQAKEYNLFKRSDNYPFFEEFNVPAQTISTFDFTNYDYYHHVADEAEKLDITHMTNVIESVIPGILKMTNTSEKEIKLSK
;
A
#
# COMPACT_ATOMS: atom_id res chain seq x y z
N LEU A 1 -55.15 -28.72 -10.14
CA LEU A 1 -55.46 -29.52 -11.32
C LEU A 1 -54.13 -29.91 -11.97
N ARG A 2 -53.63 -31.11 -11.68
CA ARG A 2 -53.62 -32.35 -12.47
C ARG A 2 -52.69 -32.27 -13.68
N ASP A 3 -51.87 -33.18 -14.05
CA ASP A 3 -51.43 -34.52 -13.66
C ASP A 3 -50.25 -34.91 -14.55
N PHE A 4 -49.28 -35.69 -14.01
CA PHE A 4 -48.80 -37.01 -14.45
C PHE A 4 -48.27 -37.15 -15.90
N PHE A 5 -47.07 -37.67 -16.10
CA PHE A 5 -46.72 -39.04 -16.49
C PHE A 5 -45.21 -39.28 -16.59
N ILE A 6 -44.72 -40.20 -15.89
CA ILE A 6 -43.83 -41.32 -15.84
C ILE A 6 -43.64 -42.03 -17.19
N PHE A 7 -42.41 -42.49 -17.53
CA PHE A 7 -41.97 -43.86 -17.95
C PHE A 7 -40.51 -43.85 -18.40
N ASN A 8 -39.60 -44.45 -17.68
CA ASN A 8 -39.07 -45.86 -17.78
C ASN A 8 -38.36 -46.23 -19.07
N GLY A 9 -37.17 -46.77 -18.94
CA GLY A 9 -36.51 -47.56 -19.98
C GLY A 9 -35.03 -47.86 -19.72
N MET A 10 -34.76 -48.87 -18.89
CA MET A 10 -33.45 -49.57 -18.78
C MET A 10 -33.05 -50.25 -20.08
N ARG A 11 -31.75 -50.32 -20.43
CA ARG A 11 -31.12 -51.51 -20.98
C ARG A 11 -29.62 -51.54 -20.69
N LYS A 12 -29.26 -52.60 -19.95
CA LYS A 12 -27.89 -53.12 -19.81
C LYS A 12 -27.50 -53.86 -21.08
N ILE A 13 -26.24 -53.72 -21.51
CA ILE A 13 -25.56 -54.78 -22.28
C ILE A 13 -24.16 -54.91 -21.73
N THR A 14 -23.92 -56.07 -21.14
CA THR A 14 -22.64 -56.66 -20.81
C THR A 14 -22.08 -57.37 -22.03
N LEU A 15 -20.79 -57.23 -22.28
CA LEU A 15 -20.06 -58.24 -23.05
C LEU A 15 -18.64 -58.38 -22.53
N ASN A 16 -18.38 -59.54 -21.94
CA ASN A 16 -17.06 -60.09 -21.60
C ASN A 16 -16.33 -60.55 -22.85
N PHE A 17 -15.04 -60.30 -22.95
CA PHE A 17 -14.11 -61.20 -23.60
C PHE A 17 -12.77 -61.24 -22.90
N ALA A 18 -12.45 -62.43 -22.41
CA ALA A 18 -11.17 -62.80 -21.87
C ALA A 18 -10.30 -63.42 -22.95
N MET A 19 -9.00 -63.16 -22.95
CA MET A 19 -7.94 -64.05 -23.45
C MET A 19 -6.58 -63.45 -23.04
N LEU A 20 -5.92 -64.04 -22.16
CA LEU A 20 -4.90 -65.10 -22.05
C LEU A 20 -3.49 -64.67 -22.47
N ALA A 21 -2.68 -64.50 -21.45
CA ALA A 21 -1.29 -64.87 -21.18
C ALA A 21 -0.20 -64.78 -22.24
N ALA A 22 0.88 -64.08 -21.89
CA ALA A 22 2.25 -64.58 -22.05
C ALA A 22 3.17 -63.91 -21.02
N ILE A 23 3.71 -64.72 -20.10
CA ILE A 23 4.74 -64.39 -19.12
C ILE A 23 6.09 -64.42 -19.83
N LEU A 24 6.84 -63.32 -19.75
CA LEU A 24 8.29 -63.34 -19.93
C LEU A 24 8.93 -62.54 -18.79
N LEU A 25 9.53 -63.31 -17.89
CA LEU A 25 10.39 -62.84 -16.81
C LEU A 25 11.73 -62.39 -17.41
N PHE A 26 12.03 -61.08 -17.27
CA PHE A 26 13.42 -60.61 -17.26
C PHE A 26 13.66 -59.89 -15.96
N SER A 27 14.38 -60.53 -15.07
CA SER A 27 14.99 -59.92 -13.90
C SER A 27 16.13 -59.04 -14.37
N SER A 28 15.98 -57.74 -14.16
CA SER A 28 17.09 -56.80 -14.18
C SER A 28 16.99 -55.95 -12.91
N CYS A 29 17.87 -56.22 -11.97
CA CYS A 29 18.16 -55.32 -10.86
C CYS A 29 18.71 -53.99 -11.40
N GLY A 30 17.90 -52.99 -11.41
CA GLY A 30 18.28 -51.61 -11.65
C GLY A 30 17.81 -50.74 -10.50
N ASN A 31 18.76 -50.27 -9.71
CA ASN A 31 18.56 -49.37 -8.60
C ASN A 31 18.03 -48.04 -9.14
N SER A 32 16.73 -47.85 -9.21
CA SER A 32 16.11 -46.56 -9.57
C SER A 32 15.96 -45.75 -8.29
N GLN A 33 16.94 -44.91 -8.01
CA GLN A 33 16.67 -43.75 -7.16
C GLN A 33 15.63 -42.90 -7.90
N ALA A 34 14.41 -42.87 -7.37
CA ALA A 34 13.42 -41.90 -7.75
C ALA A 34 13.91 -40.52 -7.26
N VAL A 35 14.57 -39.80 -8.14
CA VAL A 35 14.77 -38.35 -7.95
C VAL A 35 13.40 -37.71 -8.14
N THR A 36 12.70 -37.48 -7.04
CA THR A 36 11.58 -36.57 -7.01
C THR A 36 12.17 -35.15 -7.11
N ASN A 37 12.44 -34.72 -8.33
CA ASN A 37 12.57 -33.30 -8.62
C ASN A 37 11.16 -32.68 -8.49
N SER A 38 10.78 -32.30 -7.29
CA SER A 38 9.81 -31.22 -7.11
C SER A 38 10.56 -29.92 -7.48
N GLU A 39 10.64 -29.60 -8.76
CA GLU A 39 10.82 -28.21 -9.17
C GLU A 39 9.58 -27.47 -8.66
N GLU A 40 9.69 -26.86 -7.47
CA GLU A 40 8.87 -25.71 -7.13
C GLU A 40 9.10 -24.69 -8.23
N VAL A 41 8.16 -24.60 -9.15
CA VAL A 41 8.05 -23.46 -10.07
C VAL A 41 7.78 -22.26 -9.14
N LYS A 42 8.86 -21.62 -8.67
CA LYS A 42 8.79 -20.28 -8.13
C LYS A 42 8.34 -19.38 -9.26
N THR A 43 7.04 -19.28 -9.46
CA THR A 43 6.46 -18.19 -10.22
C THR A 43 6.92 -16.93 -9.51
N SER A 44 7.92 -16.25 -10.06
CA SER A 44 8.36 -14.97 -9.52
C SER A 44 7.18 -14.02 -9.61
N LEU A 45 6.69 -13.60 -8.44
CA LEU A 45 5.59 -12.67 -8.36
C LEU A 45 5.97 -11.41 -9.15
N ASN A 46 5.09 -10.97 -10.04
CA ASN A 46 5.32 -9.74 -10.79
C ASN A 46 5.09 -8.53 -9.87
N THR A 47 6.18 -7.95 -9.39
CA THR A 47 6.16 -6.74 -8.53
C THR A 47 6.41 -5.46 -9.31
N ASN A 48 6.52 -5.54 -10.64
CA ASN A 48 6.80 -4.38 -11.47
C ASN A 48 5.61 -3.41 -11.48
N VAL A 49 5.91 -2.13 -11.33
CA VAL A 49 4.98 -1.01 -11.44
C VAL A 49 5.27 -0.27 -12.74
N GLN A 50 4.23 0.23 -13.40
CA GLN A 50 4.41 0.96 -14.65
C GLN A 50 4.88 2.40 -14.36
N GLN A 51 6.15 2.69 -14.65
CA GLN A 51 6.71 4.03 -14.42
C GLN A 51 5.89 5.15 -15.08
N ALA A 52 5.32 4.88 -16.26
CA ALA A 52 4.47 5.86 -16.95
C ALA A 52 3.19 6.21 -16.17
N GLU A 53 2.62 5.25 -15.41
CA GLU A 53 1.44 5.49 -14.57
C GLU A 53 1.82 6.27 -13.31
N VAL A 54 2.98 5.99 -12.72
CA VAL A 54 3.57 6.79 -11.62
C VAL A 54 3.75 8.24 -12.06
N GLU A 55 4.34 8.46 -13.23
CA GLU A 55 4.56 9.79 -13.81
C GLU A 55 3.24 10.51 -14.09
N GLU A 56 2.29 9.87 -14.79
CA GLU A 56 0.99 10.46 -15.14
C GLU A 56 0.24 10.92 -13.89
N LEU A 57 0.16 10.06 -12.87
CA LEU A 57 -0.57 10.40 -11.64
C LEU A 57 0.14 11.50 -10.85
N LEU A 58 1.49 11.50 -10.79
CA LEU A 58 2.25 12.55 -10.11
C LEU A 58 2.00 13.92 -10.76
N TYR A 59 2.14 14.00 -12.10
CA TYR A 59 1.91 15.24 -12.83
C TYR A 59 0.46 15.73 -12.71
N TYR A 60 -0.51 14.83 -12.66
CA TYR A 60 -1.89 15.21 -12.41
C TYR A 60 -2.07 15.79 -10.99
N LEU A 61 -1.61 15.05 -9.95
CA LEU A 61 -1.80 15.46 -8.56
C LEU A 61 -1.06 16.76 -8.21
N SER A 62 0.08 17.04 -8.84
CA SER A 62 0.84 18.27 -8.66
C SER A 62 0.60 19.32 -9.74
N SER A 63 -0.51 19.22 -10.49
CA SER A 63 -0.84 20.21 -11.51
C SER A 63 -1.45 21.49 -10.93
N ASN A 64 -1.25 22.61 -11.63
CA ASN A 64 -1.89 23.89 -11.30
C ASN A 64 -3.42 23.83 -11.28
N GLU A 65 -4.03 22.86 -11.97
CA GLU A 65 -5.47 22.62 -11.97
C GLU A 65 -5.97 22.33 -10.55
N LEU A 66 -5.19 21.60 -9.76
CA LEU A 66 -5.54 21.20 -8.40
C LEU A 66 -5.21 22.28 -7.35
N LYS A 67 -4.63 23.41 -7.75
CA LYS A 67 -4.42 24.60 -6.89
C LYS A 67 -3.77 24.24 -5.55
N GLY A 68 -2.81 23.31 -5.56
CA GLY A 68 -2.12 22.84 -4.36
C GLY A 68 -2.99 22.06 -3.36
N ARG A 69 -4.09 21.46 -3.78
CA ARG A 69 -4.91 20.48 -3.04
C ARG A 69 -5.26 20.86 -1.59
N GLN A 70 -5.40 22.15 -1.30
CA GLN A 70 -5.70 22.61 0.05
C GLN A 70 -7.02 21.99 0.57
N THR A 71 -7.00 21.48 1.80
CA THR A 71 -8.19 20.91 2.45
C THR A 71 -9.35 21.91 2.46
N GLY A 72 -10.56 21.42 2.08
CA GLY A 72 -11.78 22.23 1.99
C GLY A 72 -11.87 23.09 0.74
N LYS A 73 -10.97 22.94 -0.24
CA LYS A 73 -11.00 23.66 -1.53
C LYS A 73 -11.29 22.71 -2.69
N GLU A 74 -11.56 23.29 -3.87
CA GLU A 74 -11.90 22.56 -5.10
C GLU A 74 -10.81 21.57 -5.53
N GLY A 75 -9.52 21.94 -5.42
CA GLY A 75 -8.42 21.12 -5.91
C GLY A 75 -8.30 19.77 -5.20
N ILE A 76 -8.51 19.72 -3.88
CA ILE A 76 -8.50 18.45 -3.15
C ILE A 76 -9.71 17.56 -3.52
N GLU A 77 -10.84 18.15 -3.87
CA GLU A 77 -12.02 17.43 -4.36
C GLU A 77 -11.72 16.73 -5.71
N LEU A 78 -11.04 17.43 -6.64
CA LEU A 78 -10.61 16.86 -7.92
C LEU A 78 -9.60 15.74 -7.73
N ALA A 79 -8.62 15.92 -6.84
CA ALA A 79 -7.66 14.87 -6.48
C ALA A 79 -8.37 13.63 -5.94
N ALA A 80 -9.32 13.80 -5.01
CA ALA A 80 -10.08 12.70 -4.46
C ALA A 80 -10.90 11.95 -5.52
N GLN A 81 -11.59 12.65 -6.41
CA GLN A 81 -12.36 12.04 -7.50
C GLN A 81 -11.47 11.18 -8.42
N LYS A 82 -10.26 11.64 -8.74
CA LYS A 82 -9.29 10.84 -9.52
C LYS A 82 -8.90 9.58 -8.78
N ILE A 83 -8.56 9.66 -7.49
CA ILE A 83 -8.18 8.53 -6.65
C ILE A 83 -9.33 7.52 -6.51
N GLU A 84 -10.54 8.01 -6.21
CA GLU A 84 -11.75 7.19 -6.11
C GLU A 84 -12.05 6.43 -7.41
N SER A 85 -11.82 7.06 -8.58
CA SER A 85 -11.96 6.41 -9.89
C SER A 85 -10.95 5.28 -10.06
N ILE A 86 -9.67 5.53 -9.73
CA ILE A 86 -8.61 4.53 -9.82
C ILE A 86 -8.92 3.36 -8.87
N PHE A 87 -9.32 3.61 -7.62
CA PHE A 87 -9.68 2.55 -6.68
C PHE A 87 -10.81 1.68 -7.23
N LYS A 88 -11.88 2.32 -7.73
CA LYS A 88 -13.01 1.60 -8.32
C LYS A 88 -12.62 0.76 -9.53
N GLU A 89 -11.81 1.32 -10.44
CA GLU A 89 -11.34 0.64 -11.66
C GLU A 89 -10.42 -0.54 -11.34
N SER A 90 -9.65 -0.43 -10.24
CA SER A 90 -8.75 -1.49 -9.76
C SER A 90 -9.43 -2.54 -8.87
N GLY A 91 -10.73 -2.42 -8.61
CA GLY A 91 -11.44 -3.37 -7.75
C GLY A 91 -11.20 -3.18 -6.24
N ILE A 92 -10.62 -2.05 -5.83
CA ILE A 92 -10.50 -1.69 -4.41
C ILE A 92 -11.88 -1.33 -3.88
N GLU A 93 -12.29 -1.96 -2.79
CA GLU A 93 -13.60 -1.74 -2.20
C GLU A 93 -13.64 -0.51 -1.29
N LYS A 94 -14.85 -0.03 -1.03
CA LYS A 94 -15.08 1.04 -0.05
C LYS A 94 -15.10 0.45 1.35
N TYR A 95 -14.39 1.05 2.29
CA TYR A 95 -14.47 0.64 3.69
C TYR A 95 -15.71 1.22 4.40
N PHE A 96 -16.12 2.45 4.08
CA PHE A 96 -17.35 3.08 4.56
C PHE A 96 -18.46 3.02 3.50
N ASP A 97 -19.60 3.69 3.71
CA ASP A 97 -20.67 3.78 2.71
C ASP A 97 -20.20 4.33 1.36
N THR A 98 -19.16 5.18 1.40
CA THR A 98 -18.43 5.72 0.25
C THR A 98 -16.92 5.54 0.46
N TYR A 99 -16.08 5.94 -0.49
CA TYR A 99 -14.63 6.01 -0.25
C TYR A 99 -14.24 7.13 0.75
N ARG A 100 -15.18 7.93 1.26
CA ARG A 100 -14.88 9.11 2.07
C ARG A 100 -15.17 8.90 3.54
N HIS A 101 -14.19 9.23 4.37
CA HIS A 101 -14.34 9.45 5.79
C HIS A 101 -14.39 10.95 6.04
N ASN A 102 -15.60 11.51 6.21
CA ASN A 102 -15.83 12.95 6.37
C ASN A 102 -15.55 13.42 7.80
N PHE A 103 -15.01 14.64 7.91
CA PHE A 103 -14.81 15.33 9.19
C PHE A 103 -14.96 16.86 9.01
N GLU A 104 -14.99 17.57 10.12
CA GLU A 104 -14.96 19.04 10.15
C GLU A 104 -14.02 19.51 11.25
N ILE A 105 -13.29 20.57 10.97
CA ILE A 105 -12.44 21.28 11.91
C ILE A 105 -12.52 22.77 11.67
N ASP A 106 -12.83 23.57 12.71
CA ASP A 106 -12.91 25.02 12.66
C ASP A 106 -13.74 25.57 11.48
N GLY A 107 -14.84 24.87 11.14
CA GLY A 107 -15.73 25.20 10.04
C GLY A 107 -15.22 24.78 8.65
N VAL A 108 -14.02 24.17 8.54
CA VAL A 108 -13.50 23.57 7.31
C VAL A 108 -13.96 22.14 7.21
N LYS A 109 -14.62 21.78 6.12
CA LYS A 109 -15.00 20.39 5.80
C LYS A 109 -13.86 19.73 5.08
N GLY A 110 -13.40 18.60 5.61
CA GLY A 110 -12.40 17.74 5.02
C GLY A 110 -12.89 16.29 4.94
N PHE A 111 -12.16 15.47 4.24
CA PHE A 111 -12.40 14.02 4.20
C PHE A 111 -11.13 13.27 3.80
N ASN A 112 -10.93 12.10 4.39
CA ASN A 112 -9.94 11.14 3.92
C ASN A 112 -10.54 10.27 2.83
N VAL A 113 -9.73 9.81 1.88
CA VAL A 113 -10.13 8.78 0.91
C VAL A 113 -9.67 7.43 1.41
N VAL A 114 -10.59 6.47 1.52
CA VAL A 114 -10.35 5.16 2.14
C VAL A 114 -10.84 4.06 1.23
N GLY A 115 -9.92 3.22 0.80
CA GLY A 115 -10.20 1.99 0.08
C GLY A 115 -9.72 0.77 0.86
N MET A 116 -10.22 -0.41 0.51
CA MET A 116 -9.89 -1.68 1.15
C MET A 116 -9.74 -2.79 0.12
N LEU A 117 -8.76 -3.64 0.35
CA LEU A 117 -8.64 -4.95 -0.28
C LEU A 117 -8.81 -6.00 0.81
N GLU A 118 -9.89 -6.76 0.76
CA GLU A 118 -10.19 -7.78 1.76
C GLU A 118 -9.16 -8.92 1.71
N GLY A 119 -8.80 -9.45 2.88
CA GLY A 119 -7.91 -10.59 3.00
C GLY A 119 -8.60 -11.90 2.61
N ASN A 120 -7.86 -12.81 1.98
CA ASN A 120 -8.40 -14.07 1.49
C ASN A 120 -8.29 -15.24 2.49
N ASP A 121 -7.80 -15.02 3.71
CA ASP A 121 -7.68 -16.03 4.76
C ASP A 121 -8.75 -15.78 5.85
N PRO A 122 -9.68 -16.73 6.09
CA PRO A 122 -10.79 -16.52 7.02
C PRO A 122 -10.38 -16.34 8.49
N GLU A 123 -9.13 -16.66 8.85
CA GLU A 123 -8.60 -16.47 10.20
C GLU A 123 -7.83 -15.15 10.35
N LEU A 124 -7.43 -14.52 9.23
CA LEU A 124 -6.58 -13.33 9.23
C LEU A 124 -7.21 -12.10 8.53
N ASN A 125 -8.30 -12.26 7.81
CA ASN A 125 -8.93 -11.15 7.05
C ASN A 125 -9.50 -10.04 7.92
N ASP A 126 -9.78 -10.30 9.20
CA ASP A 126 -10.18 -9.27 10.18
C ASP A 126 -8.98 -8.47 10.75
N GLU A 127 -7.74 -8.90 10.47
CA GLU A 127 -6.52 -8.16 10.82
C GLU A 127 -6.13 -7.22 9.67
N PHE A 128 -5.86 -5.96 9.99
CA PHE A 128 -5.60 -4.92 8.99
C PHE A 128 -4.17 -4.42 8.99
N ILE A 129 -3.65 -4.17 7.80
CA ILE A 129 -2.47 -3.33 7.57
C ILE A 129 -2.95 -2.07 6.86
N ILE A 130 -2.52 -0.89 7.33
CA ILE A 130 -2.82 0.38 6.67
C ILE A 130 -1.59 0.84 5.87
N LEU A 131 -1.80 1.16 4.59
CA LEU A 131 -0.87 1.90 3.75
C LEU A 131 -1.43 3.30 3.58
N GLY A 132 -0.69 4.33 3.99
CA GLY A 132 -1.18 5.70 4.04
C GLY A 132 -0.24 6.74 3.47
N ALA A 133 -0.79 7.88 3.07
CA ALA A 133 -0.10 9.11 2.72
C ALA A 133 -1.09 10.27 2.82
N HIS A 134 -0.64 11.49 3.10
CA HIS A 134 -1.54 12.62 2.93
C HIS A 134 -1.59 13.07 1.46
N TYR A 135 -2.74 13.60 1.04
CA TYR A 135 -2.96 14.05 -0.34
C TYR A 135 -3.32 15.53 -0.43
N ASP A 136 -3.50 16.20 0.71
CA ASP A 136 -3.59 17.65 0.78
C ASP A 136 -2.20 18.31 0.72
N HIS A 137 -2.18 19.60 0.43
CA HIS A 137 -1.01 20.47 0.57
C HIS A 137 -1.47 21.90 0.88
N ILE A 138 -0.56 22.86 0.94
CA ILE A 138 -0.79 24.20 1.49
C ILE A 138 -1.54 25.17 0.57
N GLY A 139 -1.81 24.77 -0.68
CA GLY A 139 -2.66 25.54 -1.59
C GLY A 139 -1.98 26.78 -2.20
N ILE A 140 -2.73 27.89 -2.26
CA ILE A 140 -2.24 29.14 -2.84
C ILE A 140 -1.52 29.96 -1.75
N GLN A 141 -0.29 30.36 -2.04
CA GLN A 141 0.63 31.08 -1.17
C GLN A 141 0.94 32.49 -1.71
N ASP A 142 1.72 33.24 -0.96
CA ASP A 142 2.30 34.48 -1.45
C ASP A 142 3.20 34.20 -2.67
N PRO A 143 3.11 35.03 -3.74
CA PRO A 143 3.83 34.77 -4.97
C PRO A 143 5.36 34.78 -4.80
N VAL A 144 6.03 33.76 -5.33
CA VAL A 144 7.49 33.71 -5.49
C VAL A 144 7.79 33.69 -6.99
N GLU A 145 8.52 34.68 -7.48
CA GLU A 145 8.87 34.83 -8.91
C GLU A 145 7.65 34.85 -9.86
N GLY A 146 6.47 35.19 -9.33
CA GLY A 146 5.21 35.27 -10.07
C GLY A 146 4.34 34.03 -10.01
N ASP A 147 4.81 32.96 -9.38
CA ASP A 147 4.03 31.77 -9.06
C ASP A 147 3.54 31.80 -7.61
N SER A 148 2.28 31.39 -7.39
CA SER A 148 1.61 31.38 -6.08
C SER A 148 1.00 30.03 -5.73
N ILE A 149 1.10 29.03 -6.60
CA ILE A 149 0.49 27.72 -6.36
C ILE A 149 1.56 26.78 -5.80
N ALA A 150 1.43 26.39 -4.55
CA ALA A 150 2.27 25.34 -3.98
C ALA A 150 1.69 23.99 -4.43
N ASN A 151 2.23 23.43 -5.51
CA ASN A 151 1.73 22.21 -6.13
C ASN A 151 2.03 20.95 -5.29
N GLY A 152 3.06 20.98 -4.43
CA GLY A 152 3.34 19.90 -3.47
C GLY A 152 3.60 18.57 -4.16
N ALA A 153 4.54 18.54 -5.11
CA ALA A 153 4.84 17.32 -5.85
C ALA A 153 5.54 16.29 -4.96
N ASN A 154 6.59 16.71 -4.24
CA ASN A 154 7.24 15.85 -3.26
C ASN A 154 6.43 15.78 -1.96
N ASP A 155 5.83 16.88 -1.55
CA ASP A 155 5.02 17.05 -0.34
C ASP A 155 3.53 17.21 -0.68
N ASN A 156 2.70 16.18 -0.74
CA ASN A 156 3.03 14.76 -0.69
C ASN A 156 2.29 14.02 -1.82
N ALA A 157 2.26 14.62 -3.05
CA ALA A 157 1.75 13.89 -4.21
C ALA A 157 2.57 12.60 -4.44
N ALA A 158 3.90 12.62 -4.18
CA ALA A 158 4.77 11.47 -4.31
C ALA A 158 4.33 10.30 -3.41
N GLY A 159 4.06 10.54 -2.13
CA GLY A 159 3.54 9.53 -1.21
C GLY A 159 2.13 9.05 -1.59
N THR A 160 1.26 9.98 -2.02
CA THR A 160 -0.08 9.65 -2.52
C THR A 160 -0.02 8.71 -3.71
N VAL A 161 0.84 8.98 -4.70
CA VAL A 161 1.09 8.10 -5.85
C VAL A 161 1.52 6.72 -5.40
N ALA A 162 2.43 6.62 -4.42
CA ALA A 162 2.88 5.33 -3.91
C ALA A 162 1.72 4.49 -3.36
N VAL A 163 0.86 5.09 -2.53
CA VAL A 163 -0.30 4.37 -1.96
C VAL A 163 -1.27 3.93 -3.04
N VAL A 164 -1.55 4.78 -4.04
CA VAL A 164 -2.46 4.43 -5.15
C VAL A 164 -1.89 3.33 -6.03
N GLU A 165 -0.60 3.40 -6.39
CA GLU A 165 0.05 2.35 -7.20
C GLU A 165 0.19 1.03 -6.43
N LEU A 166 0.44 1.08 -5.12
CA LEU A 166 0.40 -0.11 -4.27
C LEU A 166 -1.01 -0.72 -4.22
N ALA A 167 -2.07 0.09 -4.14
CA ALA A 167 -3.44 -0.40 -4.17
C ALA A 167 -3.74 -1.17 -5.47
N LYS A 168 -3.39 -0.59 -6.63
CA LYS A 168 -3.50 -1.25 -7.94
C LYS A 168 -2.72 -2.55 -7.98
N LYS A 169 -1.47 -2.52 -7.53
CA LYS A 169 -0.57 -3.68 -7.56
C LYS A 169 -1.04 -4.81 -6.65
N PHE A 170 -1.50 -4.51 -5.42
CA PHE A 170 -2.02 -5.53 -4.52
C PHE A 170 -3.34 -6.13 -5.00
N ALA A 171 -4.21 -5.35 -5.65
CA ALA A 171 -5.39 -5.86 -6.32
C ALA A 171 -5.04 -6.80 -7.50
N GLU A 172 -3.99 -6.48 -8.29
CA GLU A 172 -3.48 -7.37 -9.35
C GLU A 172 -2.88 -8.67 -8.79
N ILE A 173 -2.12 -8.58 -7.69
CA ILE A 173 -1.48 -9.73 -7.06
C ILE A 173 -2.50 -10.66 -6.42
N ASP A 174 -3.54 -10.13 -5.80
CA ASP A 174 -4.64 -10.85 -5.13
C ASP A 174 -4.15 -12.00 -4.23
N ASN A 175 -3.12 -11.70 -3.42
CA ASN A 175 -2.47 -12.70 -2.55
C ASN A 175 -2.12 -12.09 -1.19
N ASN A 176 -3.13 -11.60 -0.48
CA ASN A 176 -3.02 -11.08 0.88
C ASN A 176 -3.98 -11.84 1.80
N LYS A 177 -3.45 -12.43 2.86
CA LYS A 177 -4.24 -13.10 3.89
C LYS A 177 -4.95 -12.09 4.79
N ARG A 178 -4.23 -11.05 5.22
CA ARG A 178 -4.78 -9.91 5.96
C ARG A 178 -5.37 -8.89 5.03
N SER A 179 -6.36 -8.18 5.49
CA SER A 179 -6.91 -7.04 4.77
C SER A 179 -5.92 -5.87 4.71
N ILE A 180 -5.92 -5.17 3.59
CA ILE A 180 -5.12 -3.96 3.39
C ILE A 180 -6.07 -2.78 3.25
N MET A 181 -5.88 -1.77 4.07
CA MET A 181 -6.60 -0.50 3.95
C MET A 181 -5.66 0.56 3.35
N PHE A 182 -6.09 1.23 2.31
CA PHE A 182 -5.39 2.32 1.64
C PHE A 182 -6.04 3.63 2.07
N VAL A 183 -5.28 4.49 2.74
CA VAL A 183 -5.81 5.72 3.31
C VAL A 183 -5.04 6.92 2.79
N LEU A 184 -5.72 7.82 2.07
CA LEU A 184 -5.20 9.11 1.70
C LEU A 184 -5.75 10.14 2.68
N PHE A 185 -4.84 10.69 3.51
CA PHE A 185 -5.20 11.60 4.59
C PHE A 185 -5.37 13.02 4.05
N SER A 186 -6.34 13.76 4.57
CA SER A 186 -6.52 15.18 4.33
C SER A 186 -6.25 15.95 5.62
N ALA A 187 -5.97 17.25 5.49
CA ALA A 187 -5.67 18.13 6.60
C ALA A 187 -4.46 17.65 7.46
N GLU A 188 -3.47 17.03 6.82
CA GLU A 188 -2.15 16.80 7.41
C GLU A 188 -1.52 18.14 7.75
N GLU A 189 -1.50 19.09 6.78
CA GLU A 189 -0.97 20.44 6.87
C GLU A 189 -1.68 21.33 7.92
N MET A 190 -2.82 20.87 8.40
CA MET A 190 -3.57 21.50 9.50
C MET A 190 -3.27 20.82 10.86
N GLY A 191 -2.21 20.01 10.93
CA GLY A 191 -1.75 19.32 12.13
C GLY A 191 -2.31 17.91 12.29
N LEU A 192 -2.20 17.08 11.26
CA LEU A 192 -2.55 15.65 11.24
C LEU A 192 -4.05 15.40 11.51
N VAL A 193 -4.93 16.32 11.12
CA VAL A 193 -6.34 16.28 11.53
C VAL A 193 -7.04 15.07 10.94
N GLY A 194 -6.87 14.82 9.64
CA GLY A 194 -7.51 13.70 8.98
C GLY A 194 -7.09 12.36 9.57
N ALA A 195 -5.79 12.19 9.82
CA ALA A 195 -5.25 10.99 10.47
C ALA A 195 -5.79 10.81 11.90
N LYS A 196 -5.84 11.88 12.70
CA LYS A 196 -6.45 11.84 14.06
C LYS A 196 -7.91 11.41 14.02
N LYS A 197 -8.70 11.99 13.10
CA LYS A 197 -10.14 11.71 13.01
C LYS A 197 -10.41 10.28 12.58
N ILE A 198 -9.66 9.76 11.59
CA ILE A 198 -9.87 8.38 11.14
C ILE A 198 -9.30 7.37 12.14
N ALA A 199 -8.15 7.63 12.77
CA ALA A 199 -7.62 6.73 13.80
C ALA A 199 -8.62 6.56 14.96
N GLN A 200 -9.21 7.66 15.46
CA GLN A 200 -10.26 7.63 16.47
C GLN A 200 -11.50 6.84 16.02
N ARG A 201 -11.95 7.05 14.76
CA ARG A 201 -13.07 6.33 14.20
C ARG A 201 -12.82 4.82 14.10
N LEU A 202 -11.69 4.42 13.52
CA LEU A 202 -11.32 3.01 13.39
C LEU A 202 -11.12 2.33 14.74
N LYS A 203 -10.63 3.06 15.74
CA LYS A 203 -10.51 2.57 17.11
C LYS A 203 -11.89 2.35 17.76
N GLN A 204 -12.85 3.24 17.51
CA GLN A 204 -14.25 3.08 17.97
C GLN A 204 -14.96 1.92 17.26
N ASP A 205 -14.61 1.65 16.00
CA ASP A 205 -15.10 0.52 15.21
C ASP A 205 -14.38 -0.81 15.59
N GLU A 206 -13.48 -0.78 16.59
CA GLU A 206 -12.74 -1.94 17.12
C GLU A 206 -11.86 -2.62 16.05
N LEU A 207 -11.37 -1.87 15.06
CA LEU A 207 -10.49 -2.40 14.01
C LEU A 207 -9.26 -3.10 14.62
N ASP A 208 -8.99 -4.34 14.21
CA ASP A 208 -7.75 -5.05 14.59
C ASP A 208 -6.57 -4.61 13.71
N LEU A 209 -5.99 -3.47 14.05
CA LEU A 209 -4.85 -2.93 13.33
C LEU A 209 -3.56 -3.65 13.73
N TYR A 210 -2.90 -4.27 12.75
CA TYR A 210 -1.59 -4.87 12.93
C TYR A 210 -0.47 -3.83 12.84
N ALA A 211 -0.43 -3.06 11.76
CA ALA A 211 0.58 -2.03 11.54
C ALA A 211 0.10 -0.98 10.54
N LEU A 212 0.70 0.21 10.62
CA LEU A 212 0.56 1.25 9.60
C LEU A 212 1.92 1.57 8.97
N PHE A 213 1.97 1.62 7.64
CA PHE A 213 3.12 2.06 6.87
C PHE A 213 2.73 3.27 6.03
N ASN A 214 3.25 4.42 6.40
CA ASN A 214 2.97 5.71 5.78
C ASN A 214 4.09 6.11 4.82
N PHE A 215 3.74 6.84 3.75
CA PHE A 215 4.65 7.29 2.71
C PHE A 215 4.71 8.81 2.68
N GLU A 216 5.91 9.36 2.81
CA GLU A 216 6.13 10.80 2.96
C GLU A 216 7.33 11.25 2.16
N MET A 217 7.14 12.19 1.19
CA MET A 217 8.22 12.82 0.45
C MET A 217 9.25 11.83 -0.10
N ILE A 218 8.82 10.97 -1.01
CA ILE A 218 9.64 9.89 -1.59
C ILE A 218 10.14 10.19 -3.01
N GLY A 219 10.06 11.45 -3.45
CA GLY A 219 10.36 11.84 -4.84
C GLY A 219 11.84 12.00 -5.17
N ILE A 220 12.72 12.10 -4.18
CA ILE A 220 14.14 12.39 -4.36
C ILE A 220 15.00 11.30 -3.70
N PRO A 221 16.00 10.73 -4.41
CA PRO A 221 16.87 9.73 -3.82
C PRO A 221 17.76 10.31 -2.72
N MET A 222 18.01 9.49 -1.70
CA MET A 222 18.99 9.82 -0.66
C MET A 222 20.41 9.63 -1.18
N ASN A 223 21.31 10.55 -0.82
CA ASN A 223 22.70 10.47 -1.20
C ASN A 223 23.50 9.57 -0.22
N ASP A 224 24.41 8.77 -0.78
CA ASP A 224 25.39 7.95 -0.01
C ASP A 224 24.76 7.04 1.06
N LYS A 225 23.56 6.46 0.77
CA LYS A 225 22.91 5.49 1.62
C LYS A 225 22.87 4.10 0.98
N ASP A 226 22.98 3.07 1.80
CA ASP A 226 22.88 1.66 1.42
C ASP A 226 21.45 1.10 1.59
N TYR A 227 20.44 1.99 1.75
CA TYR A 227 19.02 1.69 1.88
C TYR A 227 18.21 2.64 1.01
N ILE A 228 16.96 2.25 0.73
CA ILE A 228 16.06 3.00 -0.18
C ILE A 228 15.51 4.26 0.49
N GLY A 229 14.98 4.13 1.70
CA GLY A 229 14.45 5.22 2.50
C GLY A 229 14.70 5.00 3.99
N TYR A 230 14.60 6.03 4.78
CA TYR A 230 14.66 5.90 6.23
C TYR A 230 13.26 5.71 6.83
N LEU A 231 13.21 5.05 7.99
CA LEU A 231 11.98 4.85 8.74
C LEU A 231 11.96 5.82 9.94
N THR A 232 10.90 6.64 10.04
CA THR A 232 10.72 7.49 11.22
C THR A 232 10.41 6.65 12.45
N GLY A 233 10.90 7.07 13.63
CA GLY A 233 10.73 6.24 14.83
C GLY A 233 11.38 4.86 14.74
N TYR A 234 12.52 4.75 14.06
CA TYR A 234 13.23 3.51 13.78
C TYR A 234 13.42 2.62 15.01
N GLU A 235 13.66 3.22 16.18
CA GLU A 235 13.91 2.51 17.43
C GLU A 235 12.60 2.11 18.18
N ASN A 236 11.43 2.58 17.72
CA ASN A 236 10.16 2.36 18.42
C ASN A 236 9.60 0.94 18.18
N SER A 237 10.11 0.23 17.19
CA SER A 237 9.67 -1.11 16.83
C SER A 237 10.77 -1.89 16.11
N ASN A 238 10.55 -3.17 15.90
CA ASN A 238 11.38 -4.00 15.02
C ASN A 238 10.97 -3.91 13.54
N PHE A 239 10.19 -2.90 13.16
CA PHE A 239 9.62 -2.77 11.81
C PHE A 239 10.70 -2.83 10.73
N ALA A 240 11.72 -1.97 10.81
CA ALA A 240 12.78 -1.91 9.80
C ALA A 240 13.54 -3.23 9.66
N GLU A 241 13.88 -3.88 10.79
CA GLU A 241 14.56 -5.18 10.80
C GLU A 241 13.75 -6.24 10.09
N LYS A 242 12.49 -6.44 10.52
CA LYS A 242 11.60 -7.45 9.95
C LYS A 242 11.23 -7.15 8.50
N PHE A 243 10.97 -5.89 8.17
CA PHE A 243 10.65 -5.49 6.81
C PHE A 243 11.80 -5.76 5.84
N ASN A 244 13.04 -5.48 6.24
CA ASN A 244 14.24 -5.78 5.45
C ASN A 244 14.45 -7.30 5.29
N GLU A 245 14.20 -8.08 6.35
CA GLU A 245 14.19 -9.55 6.28
C GLU A 245 13.17 -10.04 5.25
N TYR A 246 11.93 -9.54 5.31
CA TYR A 246 10.85 -9.88 4.40
C TYR A 246 11.14 -9.50 2.94
N SER A 247 11.74 -8.33 2.74
CA SER A 247 12.10 -7.81 1.41
C SER A 247 13.33 -8.49 0.81
N GLY A 248 14.12 -9.21 1.63
CA GLY A 248 15.38 -9.83 1.22
C GLY A 248 16.47 -8.81 0.84
N LYS A 249 16.27 -7.53 1.15
CA LYS A 249 17.20 -6.42 0.90
C LYS A 249 17.00 -5.30 1.91
N LYS A 250 17.99 -4.42 2.02
CA LYS A 250 17.91 -3.27 2.93
C LYS A 250 17.09 -2.15 2.28
N VAL A 251 15.77 -2.17 2.50
CA VAL A 251 14.82 -1.13 2.05
C VAL A 251 14.81 0.02 3.04
N LEU A 252 14.68 -0.28 4.33
CA LEU A 252 14.51 0.68 5.40
C LEU A 252 15.80 0.86 6.21
N GLY A 253 16.20 2.10 6.42
CA GLY A 253 17.39 2.44 7.19
C GLY A 253 17.10 3.45 8.30
N PHE A 254 18.16 3.76 9.07
CA PHE A 254 18.14 4.75 10.13
C PHE A 254 18.74 6.07 9.67
N LEU A 255 17.99 7.16 9.86
CA LEU A 255 18.49 8.53 9.66
C LEU A 255 18.54 9.25 11.00
N PRO A 256 19.73 9.64 11.51
CA PRO A 256 19.85 10.34 12.79
C PRO A 256 19.05 11.63 12.87
N GLN A 257 18.99 12.40 11.77
CA GLN A 257 18.23 13.65 11.67
C GLN A 257 16.72 13.43 11.87
N ALA A 258 16.18 12.29 11.43
CA ALA A 258 14.77 11.96 11.64
C ALA A 258 14.43 11.87 13.14
N LYS A 259 15.34 11.38 13.97
CA LYS A 259 15.22 11.35 15.40
C LYS A 259 15.41 12.75 16.02
N GLU A 260 16.43 13.45 15.59
CA GLU A 260 16.76 14.81 16.06
C GLU A 260 15.62 15.80 15.85
N TYR A 261 14.99 15.76 14.67
CA TYR A 261 13.87 16.64 14.31
C TYR A 261 12.51 16.08 14.73
N ASN A 262 12.50 14.93 15.44
CA ASN A 262 11.29 14.29 15.96
C ASN A 262 10.25 14.00 14.83
N LEU A 263 10.70 13.58 13.66
CA LEU A 263 9.84 13.37 12.49
C LEU A 263 8.76 12.30 12.71
N PHE A 264 9.00 11.35 13.60
CA PHE A 264 8.01 10.33 13.97
C PHE A 264 6.67 10.92 14.41
N LYS A 265 6.69 12.11 15.03
CA LYS A 265 5.47 12.80 15.51
C LYS A 265 4.91 13.84 14.55
N ARG A 266 5.48 13.93 13.36
CA ARG A 266 5.19 15.00 12.41
C ARG A 266 4.55 14.52 11.10
N SER A 267 4.04 13.28 11.07
CA SER A 267 3.32 12.72 9.93
C SER A 267 2.18 11.81 10.40
N ASP A 268 1.32 11.38 9.50
CA ASP A 268 0.03 10.70 9.74
C ASP A 268 0.13 9.35 10.46
N ASN A 269 1.32 8.78 10.55
CA ASN A 269 1.57 7.58 11.35
C ASN A 269 1.34 7.79 12.85
N TYR A 270 1.62 9.01 13.36
CA TYR A 270 1.65 9.26 14.80
C TYR A 270 0.29 9.13 15.50
N PRO A 271 -0.83 9.66 14.96
CA PRO A 271 -2.14 9.44 15.54
C PRO A 271 -2.53 7.95 15.66
N PHE A 272 -2.12 7.11 14.73
CA PHE A 272 -2.39 5.67 14.82
C PHE A 272 -1.52 4.98 15.88
N PHE A 273 -0.26 5.39 16.00
CA PHE A 273 0.59 4.93 17.10
C PHE A 273 -0.02 5.26 18.48
N GLU A 274 -0.53 6.48 18.66
CA GLU A 274 -1.16 6.91 19.91
C GLU A 274 -2.46 6.15 20.22
N GLU A 275 -3.33 6.01 19.24
CA GLU A 275 -4.66 5.41 19.44
C GLU A 275 -4.61 3.87 19.57
N PHE A 276 -3.78 3.20 18.76
CA PHE A 276 -3.78 1.74 18.67
C PHE A 276 -2.65 1.08 19.45
N ASN A 277 -1.57 1.79 19.74
CA ASN A 277 -0.36 1.25 20.37
C ASN A 277 0.22 0.06 19.57
N VAL A 278 0.33 0.24 18.24
CA VAL A 278 0.90 -0.70 17.28
C VAL A 278 2.04 -0.04 16.50
N PRO A 279 2.90 -0.80 15.80
CA PRO A 279 3.89 -0.23 14.88
C PRO A 279 3.19 0.60 13.80
N ALA A 280 3.42 1.92 13.83
CA ALA A 280 2.89 2.87 12.87
C ALA A 280 4.01 3.86 12.52
N GLN A 281 4.57 3.74 11.32
CA GLN A 281 5.81 4.43 10.97
C GLN A 281 5.77 4.91 9.52
N THR A 282 6.60 5.90 9.22
CA THR A 282 6.67 6.54 7.90
C THR A 282 8.00 6.25 7.24
N ILE A 283 7.97 5.84 5.97
CA ILE A 283 9.13 5.86 5.08
C ILE A 283 9.22 7.23 4.41
N SER A 284 10.43 7.79 4.36
CA SER A 284 10.72 8.98 3.57
C SER A 284 12.12 8.87 2.95
N THR A 285 12.34 9.63 1.87
CA THR A 285 13.64 9.80 1.24
C THR A 285 14.15 11.24 1.29
N PHE A 286 13.36 12.16 1.86
CA PHE A 286 13.74 13.54 2.10
C PHE A 286 14.62 13.66 3.35
N ASP A 287 15.90 14.03 3.19
CA ASP A 287 16.87 14.06 4.29
C ASP A 287 17.31 15.48 4.72
N PHE A 288 16.57 16.50 4.28
CA PHE A 288 16.83 17.92 4.53
C PHE A 288 18.08 18.49 3.85
N THR A 289 18.81 17.67 3.07
CA THR A 289 19.99 18.11 2.30
C THR A 289 19.84 17.85 0.80
N ASN A 290 18.87 17.03 0.42
CA ASN A 290 18.65 16.58 -0.96
C ASN A 290 17.52 17.32 -1.69
N TYR A 291 16.77 18.21 -1.01
CA TYR A 291 15.63 18.93 -1.59
C TYR A 291 15.38 20.28 -0.90
N ASP A 292 15.36 21.36 -1.68
CA ASP A 292 15.27 22.75 -1.16
C ASP A 292 13.85 23.34 -1.24
N TYR A 293 12.85 22.58 -1.74
CA TYR A 293 11.52 23.14 -2.09
C TYR A 293 10.39 22.70 -1.15
N TYR A 294 10.72 22.20 0.03
CA TYR A 294 9.71 21.86 1.05
C TYR A 294 8.86 23.09 1.42
N HIS A 295 7.52 22.98 1.32
CA HIS A 295 6.55 24.07 1.51
C HIS A 295 6.81 25.30 0.59
N HIS A 296 7.25 25.06 -0.63
CA HIS A 296 7.59 26.10 -1.59
C HIS A 296 6.83 25.91 -2.90
N VAL A 297 6.47 27.01 -3.58
CA VAL A 297 5.78 26.95 -4.89
C VAL A 297 6.57 26.21 -5.96
N ALA A 298 7.87 26.07 -5.82
CA ALA A 298 8.71 25.32 -6.74
C ALA A 298 8.82 23.81 -6.39
N ASP A 299 7.98 23.27 -5.49
CA ASP A 299 7.80 21.82 -5.29
C ASP A 299 6.97 21.26 -6.44
N GLU A 300 7.64 20.99 -7.56
CA GLU A 300 7.06 20.62 -8.85
C GLU A 300 7.50 19.22 -9.29
N ALA A 301 6.66 18.54 -10.10
CA ALA A 301 6.92 17.18 -10.58
C ALA A 301 8.25 17.07 -11.35
N GLU A 302 8.63 18.09 -12.11
CA GLU A 302 9.86 18.14 -12.89
C GLU A 302 11.13 18.10 -12.04
N LYS A 303 11.02 18.34 -10.74
CA LYS A 303 12.13 18.26 -9.77
C LYS A 303 12.36 16.85 -9.26
N LEU A 304 11.39 15.96 -9.45
CA LEU A 304 11.41 14.63 -8.86
C LEU A 304 12.04 13.59 -9.79
N ASP A 305 12.57 12.53 -9.21
CA ASP A 305 13.09 11.36 -9.93
C ASP A 305 12.02 10.26 -9.99
N ILE A 306 11.33 10.18 -11.11
CA ILE A 306 10.26 9.20 -11.34
C ILE A 306 10.79 7.76 -11.28
N THR A 307 12.02 7.53 -11.76
CA THR A 307 12.64 6.21 -11.69
C THR A 307 12.91 5.80 -10.25
N HIS A 308 13.37 6.74 -9.43
CA HIS A 308 13.54 6.52 -8.00
C HIS A 308 12.21 6.23 -7.31
N MET A 309 11.16 7.03 -7.56
CA MET A 309 9.81 6.81 -7.01
C MET A 309 9.30 5.40 -7.34
N THR A 310 9.40 5.01 -8.62
CA THR A 310 9.00 3.67 -9.07
C THR A 310 9.79 2.59 -8.32
N ASN A 311 11.11 2.76 -8.17
CA ASN A 311 11.95 1.82 -7.42
C ASN A 311 11.59 1.76 -5.93
N VAL A 312 11.21 2.87 -5.29
CA VAL A 312 10.71 2.87 -3.90
C VAL A 312 9.45 2.02 -3.80
N ILE A 313 8.45 2.27 -4.67
CA ILE A 313 7.17 1.54 -4.69
C ILE A 313 7.41 0.04 -4.90
N GLU A 314 8.19 -0.36 -5.91
CA GLU A 314 8.50 -1.76 -6.18
C GLU A 314 9.27 -2.43 -5.03
N SER A 315 10.14 -1.67 -4.37
CA SER A 315 11.00 -2.17 -3.30
C SER A 315 10.26 -2.53 -2.03
N VAL A 316 9.13 -1.88 -1.77
CA VAL A 316 8.32 -2.15 -0.56
C VAL A 316 7.33 -3.30 -0.75
N ILE A 317 6.95 -3.65 -2.00
CA ILE A 317 5.95 -4.69 -2.28
C ILE A 317 6.29 -6.04 -1.62
N PRO A 318 7.50 -6.62 -1.73
CA PRO A 318 7.80 -7.90 -1.12
C PRO A 318 7.67 -7.89 0.41
N GLY A 319 8.08 -6.79 1.06
CA GLY A 319 7.95 -6.60 2.50
C GLY A 319 6.49 -6.55 2.95
N ILE A 320 5.68 -5.73 2.28
CA ILE A 320 4.24 -5.61 2.57
C ILE A 320 3.54 -6.95 2.32
N LEU A 321 3.81 -7.60 1.19
CA LEU A 321 3.24 -8.91 0.87
C LEU A 321 3.56 -9.95 1.95
N LYS A 322 4.79 -9.94 2.47
CA LYS A 322 5.15 -10.85 3.56
C LYS A 322 4.42 -10.50 4.86
N MET A 323 4.29 -9.20 5.20
CA MET A 323 3.51 -8.75 6.35
C MET A 323 2.06 -9.21 6.29
N THR A 324 1.43 -9.16 5.11
CA THR A 324 0.04 -9.60 4.93
C THR A 324 -0.11 -11.12 5.05
N ASN A 325 0.95 -11.90 4.86
CA ASN A 325 0.89 -13.37 4.72
C ASN A 325 1.53 -14.16 5.86
N THR A 326 2.18 -13.54 6.87
CA THR A 326 2.67 -14.25 8.06
C THR A 326 1.51 -14.72 8.93
N SER A 327 1.64 -15.89 9.57
CA SER A 327 0.63 -16.38 10.52
C SER A 327 0.55 -15.54 11.80
N GLU A 328 1.66 -14.87 12.16
CA GLU A 328 1.78 -14.09 13.38
C GLU A 328 2.03 -12.61 13.07
N LYS A 329 1.65 -11.72 13.97
CA LYS A 329 2.04 -10.31 13.97
C LYS A 329 3.50 -10.19 14.45
N GLU A 330 4.46 -10.41 13.54
CA GLU A 330 5.90 -10.44 13.87
C GLU A 330 6.52 -9.06 14.07
N ILE A 331 5.97 -8.03 13.41
CA ILE A 331 6.37 -6.64 13.64
C ILE A 331 5.71 -6.14 14.91
N LYS A 332 6.53 -5.68 15.87
CA LYS A 332 6.09 -5.35 17.23
C LYS A 332 6.80 -4.10 17.73
N LEU A 333 6.16 -3.38 18.63
CA LEU A 333 6.81 -2.28 19.34
C LEU A 333 7.99 -2.78 20.16
N SER A 334 9.03 -1.96 20.23
CA SER A 334 10.16 -2.16 21.16
C SER A 334 9.67 -2.08 22.61
N LYS A 335 10.28 -2.87 23.47
CA LYS A 335 9.95 -2.90 24.90
C LYS A 335 10.59 -1.73 25.64
#